data_8c26ceebf724b58c5b9d2c9e2f6bfecc
#
_entry.id   8c26ceebf724b58c5b9d2c9e2f6bfecc
#
_cell.length_a   1.000
_cell.length_b   1.000
_cell.length_c   1.000
_cell.angle_alpha   90.00
_cell.angle_beta   90.00
_cell.angle_gamma   90.00
#
_symmetry.space_group_name_H-M   'P 1'
#
loop_
_entity.id
_entity.type
_entity.pdbx_description
1 polymer ?
#
loop_
_entity_poly.entity_id
_entity_poly.type
_entity_poly.pdbx_seq_one_letter_code
_entity_poly.pdbx_strand_id
1 'polypeptide(L)'
;LHTAYRRQRQMCIRDSIYGIPVTDLATLADQRTDMKLLAERGVEIFFTQVFRDSFFHADMHPGNIFVSTRTPWSPQYIAIDCGIVGSLTDEDQDYLARNLLAFFKRDYRKVAQLHIDSGWVPADTKVNEFEAAIRTVCEPIFERPLKDISFGQLLLRLFQTCLLYTSDAADDMQC
;
A
#
# COMPACT_ATOMS: atom_id res chain seq x y z
N LEU A 1 -8.41 28.60 -48.16
CA LEU A 1 -8.69 28.01 -46.83
C LEU A 1 -7.80 26.82 -46.62
N HIS A 2 -6.57 27.07 -46.09
CA HIS A 2 -5.62 26.02 -45.72
C HIS A 2 -5.85 25.64 -44.25
N THR A 3 -6.52 24.53 -44.00
CA THR A 3 -6.56 23.85 -42.73
C THR A 3 -5.20 23.16 -42.53
N ALA A 4 -4.30 23.80 -41.80
CA ALA A 4 -3.08 23.18 -41.35
C ALA A 4 -3.37 22.10 -40.32
N TYR A 5 -3.44 20.87 -40.75
CA TYR A 5 -3.40 19.71 -39.86
C TYR A 5 -2.03 19.70 -39.19
N ARG A 6 -1.94 20.24 -37.98
CA ARG A 6 -0.80 20.01 -37.09
C ARG A 6 -0.84 18.54 -36.68
N ARG A 7 -0.10 17.70 -37.39
CA ARG A 7 0.29 16.39 -36.87
C ARG A 7 1.03 16.65 -35.56
N GLN A 8 0.37 16.35 -34.45
CA GLN A 8 1.09 16.17 -33.19
C GLN A 8 2.09 15.04 -33.42
N ARG A 9 3.34 15.40 -33.60
CA ARG A 9 4.44 14.45 -33.52
C ARG A 9 4.51 14.02 -32.06
N GLN A 10 3.96 12.86 -31.75
CA GLN A 10 4.26 12.16 -30.52
C GLN A 10 5.76 11.88 -30.58
N MET A 11 6.55 12.67 -29.86
CA MET A 11 7.95 12.35 -29.62
C MET A 11 7.94 11.15 -28.66
N CYS A 12 8.14 9.95 -29.19
CA CYS A 12 8.51 8.80 -28.37
C CYS A 12 9.93 9.04 -27.87
N ILE A 13 10.07 9.59 -26.69
CA ILE A 13 11.35 9.63 -25.98
C ILE A 13 11.55 8.21 -25.45
N ARG A 14 12.45 7.46 -26.11
CA ARG A 14 12.95 6.19 -25.58
C ARG A 14 14.24 6.49 -24.85
N ASP A 15 14.19 6.38 -23.52
CA ASP A 15 15.39 6.37 -22.71
C ASP A 15 15.66 4.95 -22.22
N SER A 16 16.93 4.64 -21.98
CA SER A 16 17.36 3.34 -21.46
C SER A 16 17.60 3.49 -19.96
N ILE A 17 16.82 2.77 -19.16
CA ILE A 17 16.99 2.71 -17.72
C ILE A 17 17.84 1.48 -17.40
N TYR A 18 18.95 1.70 -16.70
CA TYR A 18 19.83 0.64 -16.23
C TYR A 18 19.56 0.38 -14.75
N GLY A 19 19.03 -0.77 -14.44
CA GLY A 19 18.75 -1.20 -13.07
C GLY A 19 18.51 -2.69 -13.01
N ILE A 20 18.63 -3.26 -11.81
CA ILE A 20 18.32 -4.64 -11.52
C ILE A 20 16.85 -4.70 -11.09
N PRO A 21 16.01 -5.60 -11.64
CA PRO A 21 14.66 -5.80 -11.13
C PRO A 21 14.69 -6.07 -9.61
N VAL A 22 13.79 -5.47 -8.85
CA VAL A 22 13.76 -5.65 -7.38
C VAL A 22 13.52 -7.11 -6.97
N THR A 23 12.96 -7.92 -7.86
CA THR A 23 12.74 -9.36 -7.67
C THR A 23 13.99 -10.22 -7.88
N ASP A 24 15.02 -9.70 -8.53
CA ASP A 24 16.26 -10.44 -8.79
C ASP A 24 17.22 -10.29 -7.59
N LEU A 25 16.85 -10.95 -6.50
CA LEU A 25 17.61 -10.92 -5.23
C LEU A 25 19.03 -11.49 -5.39
N ALA A 26 19.24 -12.44 -6.31
CA ALA A 26 20.54 -13.05 -6.54
C ALA A 26 21.51 -12.02 -7.13
N THR A 27 21.12 -11.33 -8.19
CA THR A 27 21.93 -10.29 -8.80
C THR A 27 22.16 -9.10 -7.86
N LEU A 28 21.15 -8.71 -7.07
CA LEU A 28 21.31 -7.65 -6.06
C LEU A 28 22.34 -8.04 -4.99
N ALA A 29 22.34 -9.30 -4.55
CA ALA A 29 23.31 -9.81 -3.59
C ALA A 29 24.74 -9.87 -4.19
N ASP A 30 24.88 -10.33 -5.43
CA ASP A 30 26.16 -10.38 -6.13
C ASP A 30 26.79 -8.99 -6.32
N GLN A 31 25.97 -7.98 -6.52
CA GLN A 31 26.36 -6.56 -6.58
C GLN A 31 26.65 -5.96 -5.17
N ARG A 32 26.50 -6.74 -4.10
CA ARG A 32 26.66 -6.29 -2.72
C ARG A 32 25.76 -5.10 -2.37
N THR A 33 24.55 -5.11 -2.89
CA THR A 33 23.54 -4.07 -2.60
C THR A 33 23.20 -4.10 -1.10
N ASP A 34 23.20 -2.94 -0.46
CA ASP A 34 22.72 -2.81 0.92
C ASP A 34 21.20 -2.99 0.97
N MET A 35 20.78 -4.25 1.16
CA MET A 35 19.36 -4.64 1.17
C MET A 35 18.60 -4.05 2.35
N LYS A 36 19.29 -3.79 3.48
CA LYS A 36 18.67 -3.18 4.64
C LYS A 36 18.32 -1.71 4.34
N LEU A 37 19.30 -0.96 3.85
CA LEU A 37 19.08 0.43 3.45
C LEU A 37 18.06 0.54 2.32
N LEU A 38 18.06 -0.41 1.37
CA LEU A 38 17.05 -0.48 0.31
C LEU A 38 15.64 -0.63 0.90
N ALA A 39 15.45 -1.55 1.84
CA ALA A 39 14.16 -1.75 2.50
C ALA A 39 13.72 -0.51 3.29
N GLU A 40 14.61 0.12 4.06
CA GLU A 40 14.33 1.36 4.80
C GLU A 40 13.86 2.48 3.85
N ARG A 41 14.55 2.66 2.72
CA ARG A 41 14.15 3.65 1.70
C ARG A 41 12.81 3.34 1.06
N GLY A 42 12.50 2.07 0.83
CA GLY A 42 11.20 1.66 0.30
C GLY A 42 10.05 2.07 1.22
N VAL A 43 10.22 1.82 2.51
CA VAL A 43 9.25 2.23 3.55
C VAL A 43 9.15 3.76 3.59
N GLU A 44 10.28 4.48 3.62
CA GLU A 44 10.30 5.94 3.64
C GLU A 44 9.59 6.56 2.42
N ILE A 45 9.87 6.04 1.22
CA ILE A 45 9.21 6.50 -0.02
C ILE A 45 7.70 6.31 0.07
N PHE A 46 7.25 5.12 0.48
CA PHE A 46 5.83 4.82 0.61
C PHE A 46 5.13 5.79 1.58
N PHE A 47 5.65 5.91 2.80
CA PHE A 47 5.06 6.78 3.82
C PHE A 47 5.12 8.26 3.43
N THR A 48 6.17 8.67 2.73
CA THR A 48 6.29 10.04 2.23
C THR A 48 5.22 10.35 1.19
N GLN A 49 5.03 9.47 0.21
CA GLN A 49 4.02 9.65 -0.83
C GLN A 49 2.60 9.65 -0.25
N VAL A 50 2.30 8.74 0.67
CA VAL A 50 0.95 8.59 1.25
C VAL A 50 0.65 9.71 2.25
N PHE A 51 1.55 9.96 3.22
CA PHE A 51 1.25 10.80 4.38
C PHE A 51 1.82 12.23 4.31
N ARG A 52 2.73 12.53 3.43
CA ARG A 52 3.24 13.88 3.22
C ARG A 52 2.69 14.52 1.95
N ASP A 53 2.75 13.76 0.86
CA ASP A 53 2.45 14.29 -0.47
C ASP A 53 0.99 14.04 -0.88
N SER A 54 0.27 13.14 -0.19
CA SER A 54 -1.09 12.69 -0.50
C SER A 54 -1.26 12.26 -1.97
N PHE A 55 -0.16 11.88 -2.59
CA PHE A 55 -0.06 11.48 -3.97
C PHE A 55 0.95 10.34 -4.11
N PHE A 56 0.51 9.20 -4.60
CA PHE A 56 1.33 8.00 -4.61
C PHE A 56 1.13 7.17 -5.88
N HIS A 57 2.13 6.38 -6.20
CA HIS A 57 2.05 5.38 -7.23
C HIS A 57 1.12 4.25 -6.78
N ALA A 58 -0.01 4.06 -7.47
CA ALA A 58 -1.04 3.11 -7.06
C ALA A 58 -0.85 1.70 -7.66
N ASP A 59 0.17 1.49 -8.49
CA ASP A 59 0.52 0.19 -9.07
C ASP A 59 2.00 -0.15 -8.79
N MET A 60 2.35 -0.29 -7.52
CA MET A 60 3.69 -0.66 -7.05
C MET A 60 3.98 -2.15 -7.27
N HIS A 61 3.65 -2.67 -8.46
CA HIS A 61 3.99 -4.04 -8.80
C HIS A 61 5.52 -4.20 -8.91
N PRO A 62 6.11 -5.28 -8.37
CA PRO A 62 7.56 -5.49 -8.40
C PRO A 62 8.17 -5.47 -9.82
N GLY A 63 7.38 -5.76 -10.86
CA GLY A 63 7.80 -5.66 -12.26
C GLY A 63 8.05 -4.22 -12.74
N ASN A 64 7.49 -3.23 -12.04
CA ASN A 64 7.65 -1.80 -12.34
C ASN A 64 8.76 -1.15 -11.51
N ILE A 65 9.50 -1.94 -10.72
CA ILE A 65 10.49 -1.43 -9.77
C ILE A 65 11.86 -2.04 -10.05
N PHE A 66 12.83 -1.18 -10.23
CA PHE A 66 14.23 -1.53 -10.41
C PHE A 66 15.09 -0.86 -9.33
N VAL A 67 16.28 -1.41 -9.13
CA VAL A 67 17.30 -0.87 -8.22
C VAL A 67 18.48 -0.38 -9.05
N SER A 68 18.90 0.84 -8.82
CA SER A 68 20.07 1.42 -9.47
C SER A 68 21.35 0.71 -9.05
N THR A 69 22.17 0.33 -10.02
CA THR A 69 23.47 -0.33 -9.82
C THR A 69 24.64 0.63 -9.66
N ARG A 70 24.40 1.95 -9.84
CA ARG A 70 25.47 2.96 -9.83
C ARG A 70 26.19 3.07 -8.48
N THR A 71 25.45 2.87 -7.39
CA THR A 71 25.96 2.99 -6.01
C THR A 71 25.37 1.87 -5.14
N PRO A 72 25.96 0.65 -5.14
CA PRO A 72 25.41 -0.48 -4.40
C PRO A 72 25.27 -0.23 -2.89
N TRP A 73 26.20 0.53 -2.30
CA TRP A 73 26.17 0.94 -0.88
C TRP A 73 25.15 2.05 -0.58
N SER A 74 24.56 2.66 -1.61
CA SER A 74 23.48 3.64 -1.52
C SER A 74 22.44 3.36 -2.60
N PRO A 75 21.75 2.20 -2.53
CA PRO A 75 20.84 1.76 -3.56
C PRO A 75 19.66 2.72 -3.69
N GLN A 76 19.19 2.95 -4.92
CA GLN A 76 18.07 3.83 -5.22
C GLN A 76 17.02 3.05 -6.00
N TYR A 77 15.75 3.28 -5.69
CA TYR A 77 14.65 2.78 -6.49
C TYR A 77 14.50 3.55 -7.80
N ILE A 78 14.16 2.83 -8.83
CA ILE A 78 13.71 3.37 -10.11
C ILE A 78 12.32 2.78 -10.35
N ALA A 79 11.30 3.61 -10.25
CA ALA A 79 9.94 3.22 -10.61
C ALA A 79 9.67 3.58 -12.07
N ILE A 80 9.05 2.67 -12.78
CA ILE A 80 8.58 2.86 -14.15
C ILE A 80 7.06 2.63 -14.19
N ASP A 81 6.42 3.05 -15.29
CA ASP A 81 4.99 2.90 -15.49
C ASP A 81 4.12 3.56 -14.41
N CYS A 82 4.18 4.88 -14.38
CA CYS A 82 3.32 5.69 -13.52
C CYS A 82 1.90 5.90 -14.11
N GLY A 83 1.36 4.87 -14.80
CA GLY A 83 0.05 4.95 -15.45
C GLY A 83 -1.12 5.01 -14.47
N ILE A 84 -0.96 4.48 -13.26
CA ILE A 84 -1.96 4.53 -12.20
C ILE A 84 -1.36 5.24 -10.99
N VAL A 85 -1.97 6.37 -10.64
CA VAL A 85 -1.62 7.15 -9.46
C VAL A 85 -2.86 7.34 -8.59
N GLY A 86 -2.66 7.39 -7.27
CA GLY A 86 -3.70 7.66 -6.29
C GLY A 86 -3.45 8.99 -5.59
N SER A 87 -4.52 9.60 -5.14
CA SER A 87 -4.47 10.74 -4.24
C SER A 87 -5.41 10.52 -3.07
N LEU A 88 -5.04 11.04 -1.90
CA LEU A 88 -5.86 11.01 -0.71
C LEU A 88 -6.43 12.39 -0.43
N THR A 89 -7.66 12.41 0.05
CA THR A 89 -8.20 13.61 0.71
C THR A 89 -7.57 13.77 2.09
N ASP A 90 -7.66 14.96 2.67
CA ASP A 90 -7.17 15.18 4.05
C ASP A 90 -7.89 14.27 5.05
N GLU A 91 -9.17 13.97 4.82
CA GLU A 91 -9.98 13.07 5.64
C GLU A 91 -9.48 11.62 5.56
N ASP A 92 -9.21 11.13 4.34
CA ASP A 92 -8.68 9.78 4.12
C ASP A 92 -7.28 9.63 4.72
N GLN A 93 -6.47 10.67 4.61
CA GLN A 93 -5.12 10.69 5.17
C GLN A 93 -5.16 10.62 6.71
N ASP A 94 -6.00 11.43 7.37
CA ASP A 94 -6.19 11.40 8.82
C ASP A 94 -6.73 10.04 9.27
N TYR A 95 -7.73 9.51 8.55
CA TYR A 95 -8.27 8.19 8.82
C TYR A 95 -7.19 7.11 8.77
N LEU A 96 -6.41 7.05 7.70
CA LEU A 96 -5.34 6.06 7.54
C LEU A 96 -4.27 6.21 8.62
N ALA A 97 -3.85 7.44 8.94
CA ALA A 97 -2.86 7.70 9.96
C ALA A 97 -3.32 7.24 11.34
N ARG A 98 -4.57 7.55 11.72
CA ARG A 98 -5.16 7.15 13.00
C ARG A 98 -5.35 5.63 13.11
N ASN A 99 -5.77 4.99 12.01
CA ASN A 99 -5.88 3.53 11.96
C ASN A 99 -4.53 2.85 12.15
N LEU A 100 -3.51 3.29 11.41
CA LEU A 100 -2.18 2.73 11.48
C LEU A 100 -1.59 2.89 12.89
N LEU A 101 -1.77 4.07 13.50
CA LEU A 101 -1.33 4.33 14.87
C LEU A 101 -2.04 3.43 15.88
N ALA A 102 -3.36 3.28 15.75
CA ALA A 102 -4.15 2.42 16.63
C ALA A 102 -3.75 0.94 16.46
N PHE A 103 -3.54 0.50 15.23
CA PHE A 103 -3.07 -0.85 14.91
C PHE A 103 -1.73 -1.16 15.58
N PHE A 104 -0.72 -0.31 15.45
CA PHE A 104 0.58 -0.53 16.09
C PHE A 104 0.53 -0.45 17.61
N LYS A 105 -0.45 0.28 18.18
CA LYS A 105 -0.72 0.30 19.62
C LYS A 105 -1.54 -0.91 20.09
N ARG A 106 -1.98 -1.78 19.17
CA ARG A 106 -2.90 -2.90 19.42
C ARG A 106 -4.22 -2.45 20.05
N ASP A 107 -4.63 -1.21 19.77
CA ASP A 107 -5.93 -0.65 20.17
C ASP A 107 -6.99 -1.03 19.14
N TYR A 108 -7.36 -2.31 19.13
CA TYR A 108 -8.30 -2.87 18.16
C TYR A 108 -9.70 -2.26 18.28
N ARG A 109 -10.08 -1.83 19.48
CA ARG A 109 -11.33 -1.12 19.69
C ARG A 109 -11.34 0.20 18.93
N LYS A 110 -10.23 0.95 18.98
CA LYS A 110 -10.07 2.19 18.22
C LYS A 110 -10.07 1.94 16.73
N VAL A 111 -9.43 0.88 16.27
CA VAL A 111 -9.46 0.46 14.86
C VAL A 111 -10.90 0.19 14.42
N ALA A 112 -11.66 -0.61 15.19
CA ALA A 112 -13.05 -0.93 14.87
C ALA A 112 -13.91 0.35 14.79
N GLN A 113 -13.78 1.24 15.79
CA GLN A 113 -14.53 2.50 15.83
C GLN A 113 -14.22 3.38 14.62
N LEU A 114 -12.94 3.51 14.23
CA LEU A 114 -12.54 4.31 13.07
C LEU A 114 -13.12 3.79 11.77
N HIS A 115 -13.27 2.46 11.61
CA HIS A 115 -13.89 1.86 10.42
C HIS A 115 -15.40 2.16 10.35
N ILE A 116 -16.08 2.17 11.51
CA ILE A 116 -17.50 2.53 11.59
C ILE A 116 -17.68 4.02 11.30
N ASP A 117 -16.89 4.87 11.97
CA ASP A 117 -16.97 6.32 11.84
C ASP A 117 -16.72 6.81 10.39
N SER A 118 -15.85 6.10 9.66
CA SER A 118 -15.56 6.41 8.24
C SER A 118 -16.54 5.80 7.25
N GLY A 119 -17.51 5.00 7.71
CA GLY A 119 -18.50 4.37 6.84
C GLY A 119 -17.99 3.18 6.03
N TRP A 120 -16.82 2.64 6.36
CA TRP A 120 -16.28 1.42 5.72
C TRP A 120 -17.04 0.15 6.13
N VAL A 121 -17.69 0.19 7.28
CA VAL A 121 -18.64 -0.82 7.74
C VAL A 121 -19.93 -0.13 8.20
N PRO A 122 -21.08 -0.83 8.19
CA PRO A 122 -22.36 -0.25 8.59
C PRO A 122 -22.34 0.37 9.99
N ALA A 123 -23.09 1.47 10.17
CA ALA A 123 -23.12 2.22 11.42
C ALA A 123 -23.73 1.43 12.59
N ASP A 124 -24.54 0.42 12.33
CA ASP A 124 -25.16 -0.50 13.28
C ASP A 124 -24.25 -1.67 13.68
N THR A 125 -23.05 -1.77 13.08
CA THR A 125 -22.06 -2.79 13.43
C THR A 125 -21.70 -2.71 14.91
N LYS A 126 -21.82 -3.84 15.62
CA LYS A 126 -21.46 -3.92 17.03
C LYS A 126 -19.95 -3.84 17.22
N VAL A 127 -19.47 -2.73 17.75
CA VAL A 127 -18.05 -2.44 17.95
C VAL A 127 -17.31 -3.61 18.62
N ASN A 128 -17.88 -4.23 19.64
CA ASN A 128 -17.22 -5.29 20.40
C ASN A 128 -17.02 -6.57 19.56
N GLU A 129 -17.99 -6.92 18.70
CA GLU A 129 -17.90 -8.09 17.81
C GLU A 129 -16.86 -7.84 16.73
N PHE A 130 -16.88 -6.65 16.14
CA PHE A 130 -15.92 -6.27 15.10
C PHE A 130 -14.49 -6.12 15.68
N GLU A 131 -14.33 -5.55 16.87
CA GLU A 131 -13.05 -5.55 17.60
C GLU A 131 -12.50 -6.96 17.80
N ALA A 132 -13.33 -7.91 18.24
CA ALA A 132 -12.90 -9.29 18.44
C ALA A 132 -12.45 -9.95 17.14
N ALA A 133 -13.16 -9.71 16.04
CA ALA A 133 -12.79 -10.20 14.72
C ALA A 133 -11.46 -9.63 14.24
N ILE A 134 -11.26 -8.31 14.34
CA ILE A 134 -9.98 -7.65 14.01
C ILE A 134 -8.84 -8.22 14.87
N ARG A 135 -9.05 -8.36 16.17
CA ARG A 135 -8.08 -8.93 17.11
C ARG A 135 -7.65 -10.33 16.69
N THR A 136 -8.59 -11.18 16.35
CA THR A 136 -8.33 -12.57 15.92
C THR A 136 -7.42 -12.61 14.68
N VAL A 137 -7.57 -11.68 13.76
CA VAL A 137 -6.74 -11.60 12.54
C VAL A 137 -5.38 -10.97 12.82
N CYS A 138 -5.33 -9.93 13.65
CA CYS A 138 -4.14 -9.10 13.82
C CYS A 138 -3.19 -9.59 14.92
N GLU A 139 -3.70 -10.16 16.03
CA GLU A 139 -2.89 -10.58 17.16
C GLU A 139 -1.78 -11.58 16.77
N PRO A 140 -2.05 -12.63 15.96
CA PRO A 140 -1.03 -13.59 15.55
C PRO A 140 0.14 -12.98 14.76
N ILE A 141 -0.04 -11.77 14.23
CA ILE A 141 0.99 -11.07 13.44
C ILE A 141 2.06 -10.51 14.36
N PHE A 142 1.65 -9.93 15.49
CA PHE A 142 2.56 -9.34 16.46
C PHE A 142 3.34 -10.39 17.27
N GLU A 143 2.93 -11.66 17.20
CA GLU A 143 3.60 -12.78 17.85
C GLU A 143 4.67 -13.42 16.96
N ARG A 144 4.75 -13.03 15.67
CA ARG A 144 5.68 -13.60 14.70
C ARG A 144 6.77 -12.60 14.32
N PRO A 145 7.99 -13.06 14.00
CA PRO A 145 9.01 -12.22 13.37
C PRO A 145 8.47 -11.63 12.05
N LEU A 146 8.75 -10.37 11.78
CA LEU A 146 8.26 -9.67 10.57
C LEU A 146 8.58 -10.40 9.26
N LYS A 147 9.70 -11.13 9.22
CA LYS A 147 10.13 -11.93 8.05
C LYS A 147 9.17 -13.09 7.71
N ASP A 148 8.39 -13.55 8.70
CA ASP A 148 7.46 -14.69 8.55
C ASP A 148 6.01 -14.22 8.31
N ILE A 149 5.81 -12.90 8.21
CA ILE A 149 4.50 -12.29 7.98
C ILE A 149 4.30 -12.05 6.49
N SER A 150 3.30 -12.73 5.92
CA SER A 150 2.81 -12.38 4.61
C SER A 150 1.81 -11.23 4.71
N PHE A 151 2.26 -10.02 4.41
CA PHE A 151 1.42 -8.82 4.44
C PHE A 151 0.20 -8.92 3.49
N GLY A 152 0.38 -9.59 2.34
CA GLY A 152 -0.72 -9.85 1.41
C GLY A 152 -1.81 -10.74 2.01
N GLN A 153 -1.42 -11.80 2.74
CA GLN A 153 -2.38 -12.67 3.44
C GLN A 153 -3.08 -11.93 4.59
N LEU A 154 -2.37 -11.05 5.28
CA LEU A 154 -2.97 -10.20 6.31
C LEU A 154 -4.05 -9.31 5.73
N LEU A 155 -3.72 -8.55 4.68
CA LEU A 155 -4.67 -7.67 4.02
C LEU A 155 -5.88 -8.44 3.51
N LEU A 156 -5.67 -9.59 2.88
CA LEU A 156 -6.77 -10.44 2.40
C LEU A 156 -7.71 -10.85 3.54
N ARG A 157 -7.18 -11.27 4.69
CA ARG A 157 -8.00 -11.64 5.85
C ARG A 157 -8.73 -10.45 6.45
N LEU A 158 -8.09 -9.28 6.53
CA LEU A 158 -8.74 -8.05 6.98
C LEU A 158 -9.89 -7.65 6.05
N PHE A 159 -9.67 -7.69 4.72
CA PHE A 159 -10.73 -7.44 3.75
C PHE A 159 -11.88 -8.44 3.88
N GLN A 160 -11.59 -9.73 4.02
CA GLN A 160 -12.63 -10.74 4.24
C GLN A 160 -13.42 -10.47 5.53
N THR A 161 -12.75 -10.08 6.60
CA THR A 161 -13.42 -9.70 7.85
C THR A 161 -14.34 -8.50 7.64
N CYS A 162 -13.85 -7.43 7.00
CA CYS A 162 -14.68 -6.25 6.70
C CYS A 162 -15.86 -6.61 5.79
N LEU A 163 -15.66 -7.45 4.76
CA LEU A 163 -16.73 -7.88 3.85
C LEU A 163 -17.82 -8.69 4.55
N LEU A 164 -17.49 -9.53 5.53
CA LEU A 164 -18.49 -10.25 6.33
C LEU A 164 -19.42 -9.29 7.05
N TYR A 165 -18.89 -8.21 7.62
CA TYR A 165 -19.71 -7.19 8.30
C TYR A 165 -20.47 -6.26 7.35
N THR A 166 -20.08 -6.18 6.06
CA THR A 166 -20.84 -5.42 5.04
C THR A 166 -21.91 -6.24 4.34
N SER A 167 -21.75 -7.58 4.23
CA SER A 167 -22.70 -8.45 3.56
C SER A 167 -23.85 -8.89 4.47
N ASP A 168 -23.63 -9.10 5.77
CA ASP A 168 -24.70 -9.42 6.71
C ASP A 168 -25.75 -8.31 6.80
N ALA A 169 -25.35 -7.03 6.63
CA ALA A 169 -26.29 -5.91 6.57
C ALA A 169 -27.15 -5.87 5.29
N ALA A 170 -26.72 -6.52 4.21
CA ALA A 170 -27.50 -6.60 2.97
C ALA A 170 -28.56 -7.71 3.02
N ASP A 171 -28.35 -8.77 3.79
CA ASP A 171 -29.33 -9.86 3.95
C ASP A 171 -30.45 -9.51 4.93
N ASP A 172 -30.19 -8.67 5.93
CA ASP A 172 -31.21 -8.19 6.88
C ASP A 172 -32.18 -7.16 6.27
N MET A 173 -31.88 -6.59 5.09
CA MET A 173 -32.78 -5.69 4.35
C MET A 173 -33.72 -6.38 3.39
N GLN A 174 -33.74 -7.73 3.32
CA GLN A 174 -34.63 -8.52 2.47
C GLN A 174 -35.77 -9.23 3.23
N CYS A 175 -36.09 -8.82 4.46
CA CYS A 175 -37.28 -9.26 5.19
C CYS A 175 -38.37 -8.20 5.24
#